data_bb3451dd24088f8dae1ea8c74aea9e90
#
_entry.id   bb3451dd24088f8dae1ea8c74aea9e90
#
_cell.length_a   1.000
_cell.length_b   1.000
_cell.length_c   1.000
_cell.angle_alpha   90.00
_cell.angle_beta   90.00
_cell.angle_gamma   90.00
#
_symmetry.space_group_name_H-M   'P 1'
#
loop_
_entity.id
_entity.type
_entity.pdbx_description
1 polymer ?
#
loop_
_entity_poly.entity_id
_entity_poly.type
_entity_poly.pdbx_seq_one_letter_code
_entity_poly.pdbx_strand_id
1 'polypeptide(L)'
;MVTKRTLASRALTAVIVLAAGVVLGACGGDSNSSAVDSDDVEFVQGMIPHHQQAVEMSELALDGRAGAAIQELARRIQAAQDPEIVAMRGILSRWGIEEDEHAMHHSPDDAKKMGMLTEAQMSELAMMSGAEFDQRWIQSMIMHHEGAVEMAEAALEGGVDEEVLAIATDIKSVQLAEIAELRALLNG
;
A
#
# COMPACT_ATOMS: atom_id res chain seq x y z
N MET A 1 30.78 42.51 -61.84
CA MET A 1 30.00 42.47 -63.06
C MET A 1 28.56 42.25 -62.75
N VAL A 2 27.77 43.22 -63.08
CA VAL A 2 26.36 43.45 -62.84
C VAL A 2 25.46 42.39 -63.48
N THR A 3 24.40 42.01 -62.90
CA THR A 3 23.06 42.21 -63.47
C THR A 3 21.94 41.97 -62.50
N LYS A 4 21.18 43.00 -62.24
CA LYS A 4 19.84 43.03 -61.66
C LYS A 4 18.84 42.46 -62.65
N ARG A 5 17.84 41.70 -62.16
CA ARG A 5 16.53 41.61 -62.82
C ARG A 5 15.40 41.61 -61.78
N THR A 6 14.69 42.69 -61.83
CA THR A 6 13.37 42.98 -61.26
C THR A 6 12.27 42.42 -62.17
N LEU A 7 11.08 42.28 -61.55
CA LEU A 7 9.70 42.20 -62.04
C LEU A 7 8.99 40.93 -61.55
N ALA A 8 7.76 40.91 -61.17
CA ALA A 8 6.70 41.92 -61.08
C ALA A 8 5.59 41.34 -60.17
N SER A 9 4.93 42.24 -59.49
CA SER A 9 3.71 42.08 -58.73
C SER A 9 2.57 41.51 -59.57
N ARG A 10 1.82 40.51 -59.01
CA ARG A 10 0.43 40.26 -59.39
C ARG A 10 -0.40 39.99 -58.14
N ALA A 11 -1.15 41.02 -57.80
CA ALA A 11 -2.23 40.93 -56.85
C ALA A 11 -3.37 40.03 -57.39
N LEU A 12 -3.82 39.06 -56.65
CA LEU A 12 -5.07 38.41 -56.98
C LEU A 12 -5.95 38.43 -55.71
N THR A 13 -6.96 39.28 -55.85
CA THR A 13 -8.03 39.45 -54.82
C THR A 13 -8.91 38.23 -54.84
N ALA A 14 -8.98 37.48 -53.74
CA ALA A 14 -9.95 36.42 -53.58
C ALA A 14 -10.88 36.74 -52.41
N VAL A 15 -12.13 36.72 -52.76
CA VAL A 15 -13.32 37.02 -51.96
C VAL A 15 -13.44 36.07 -50.75
N ILE A 16 -13.59 36.68 -49.59
CA ILE A 16 -13.90 35.94 -48.33
C ILE A 16 -15.42 35.73 -48.26
N VAL A 17 -15.84 34.50 -48.40
CA VAL A 17 -17.21 34.08 -48.03
C VAL A 17 -17.17 33.66 -46.56
N LEU A 18 -17.75 34.48 -45.68
CA LEU A 18 -18.02 34.11 -44.29
C LEU A 18 -19.18 33.13 -44.26
N ALA A 19 -18.90 31.84 -44.05
CA ALA A 19 -19.87 30.87 -43.58
C ALA A 19 -19.77 30.78 -42.08
N ALA A 20 -20.72 31.38 -41.36
CA ALA A 20 -20.88 31.21 -39.92
C ALA A 20 -21.44 29.82 -39.65
N GLY A 21 -20.54 28.85 -39.44
CA GLY A 21 -20.90 27.54 -38.92
C GLY A 21 -20.84 27.59 -37.37
N VAL A 22 -22.02 27.64 -36.74
CA VAL A 22 -22.15 27.40 -35.30
C VAL A 22 -21.87 25.92 -35.08
N VAL A 23 -20.64 25.57 -34.69
CA VAL A 23 -20.32 24.27 -34.14
C VAL A 23 -20.68 24.32 -32.68
N LEU A 24 -21.85 23.78 -32.34
CA LEU A 24 -22.15 23.34 -30.99
C LEU A 24 -21.19 22.17 -30.68
N GLY A 25 -20.01 22.51 -30.18
CA GLY A 25 -19.09 21.56 -29.58
C GLY A 25 -19.75 21.01 -28.31
N ALA A 26 -20.37 19.84 -28.40
CA ALA A 26 -20.64 19.05 -27.25
C ALA A 26 -19.26 18.74 -26.60
N CYS A 27 -18.94 19.42 -25.52
CA CYS A 27 -17.93 18.97 -24.60
C CYS A 27 -18.46 17.70 -23.93
N GLY A 28 -18.34 16.57 -24.62
CA GLY A 28 -18.27 15.29 -24.01
C GLY A 28 -16.92 15.22 -23.31
N GLY A 29 -16.85 15.67 -22.10
CA GLY A 29 -15.77 15.29 -21.20
C GLY A 29 -15.94 13.82 -20.93
N ASP A 30 -15.25 12.98 -21.70
CA ASP A 30 -14.91 11.65 -21.25
C ASP A 30 -13.99 11.84 -20.05
N SER A 31 -14.62 12.04 -18.88
CA SER A 31 -14.02 11.69 -17.60
C SER A 31 -13.97 10.17 -17.61
N ASN A 32 -12.99 9.59 -18.29
CA ASN A 32 -12.55 8.26 -18.06
C ASN A 32 -11.74 8.27 -16.74
N SER A 33 -12.41 8.64 -15.66
CA SER A 33 -12.03 8.23 -14.33
C SER A 33 -12.31 6.72 -14.34
N SER A 34 -11.33 5.93 -14.76
CA SER A 34 -11.36 4.51 -14.45
C SER A 34 -11.57 4.46 -12.94
N ALA A 35 -12.73 3.94 -12.53
CA ALA A 35 -13.00 3.74 -11.12
C ALA A 35 -11.84 2.92 -10.56
N VAL A 36 -11.29 3.37 -9.42
CA VAL A 36 -10.25 2.61 -8.72
C VAL A 36 -10.83 1.24 -8.41
N ASP A 37 -10.05 0.21 -8.62
CA ASP A 37 -10.50 -1.16 -8.38
C ASP A 37 -10.78 -1.40 -6.90
N SER A 38 -11.83 -2.16 -6.59
CA SER A 38 -12.25 -2.38 -5.20
C SER A 38 -11.29 -3.29 -4.45
N ASP A 39 -10.68 -4.26 -5.11
CA ASP A 39 -9.76 -5.21 -4.47
C ASP A 39 -8.43 -4.52 -4.13
N ASP A 40 -7.97 -3.61 -5.01
CA ASP A 40 -6.82 -2.75 -4.71
C ASP A 40 -7.10 -1.83 -3.51
N VAL A 41 -8.28 -1.22 -3.44
CA VAL A 41 -8.68 -0.36 -2.30
C VAL A 41 -8.77 -1.16 -1.02
N GLU A 42 -9.42 -2.32 -1.04
CA GLU A 42 -9.58 -3.20 0.14
C GLU A 42 -8.20 -3.62 0.68
N PHE A 43 -7.29 -4.03 -0.20
CA PHE A 43 -5.94 -4.38 0.18
C PHE A 43 -5.21 -3.22 0.86
N VAL A 44 -5.17 -2.04 0.22
CA VAL A 44 -4.43 -0.89 0.74
C VAL A 44 -5.02 -0.39 2.06
N GLN A 45 -6.35 -0.28 2.16
CA GLN A 45 -7.04 0.15 3.38
C GLN A 45 -6.85 -0.84 4.53
N GLY A 46 -6.86 -2.14 4.26
CA GLY A 46 -6.68 -3.17 5.27
C GLY A 46 -5.23 -3.36 5.69
N MET A 47 -4.27 -3.25 4.77
CA MET A 47 -2.86 -3.51 5.03
C MET A 47 -2.19 -2.39 5.83
N ILE A 48 -2.64 -1.14 5.72
CA ILE A 48 -2.12 -0.03 6.53
C ILE A 48 -2.26 -0.32 8.03
N PRO A 49 -3.48 -0.52 8.58
CA PRO A 49 -3.64 -0.81 10.01
C PRO A 49 -2.99 -2.14 10.42
N HIS A 50 -2.97 -3.11 9.52
CA HIS A 50 -2.29 -4.38 9.76
C HIS A 50 -0.79 -4.14 10.00
N HIS A 51 -0.10 -3.39 9.15
CA HIS A 51 1.31 -3.05 9.32
C HIS A 51 1.56 -2.19 10.58
N GLN A 52 0.68 -1.24 10.88
CA GLN A 52 0.78 -0.43 12.09
C GLN A 52 0.82 -1.31 13.34
N GLN A 53 0.00 -2.37 13.41
CA GLN A 53 0.03 -3.29 14.56
C GLN A 53 1.36 -4.06 14.65
N ALA A 54 1.96 -4.49 13.52
CA ALA A 54 3.27 -5.15 13.55
C ALA A 54 4.38 -4.19 14.04
N VAL A 55 4.30 -2.91 13.67
CA VAL A 55 5.18 -1.86 14.19
C VAL A 55 5.01 -1.71 15.70
N GLU A 56 3.78 -1.63 16.20
CA GLU A 56 3.49 -1.57 17.64
C GLU A 56 4.02 -2.80 18.39
N MET A 57 3.84 -4.00 17.85
CA MET A 57 4.41 -5.23 18.43
C MET A 57 5.94 -5.17 18.43
N SER A 58 6.55 -4.61 17.40
CA SER A 58 7.99 -4.44 17.30
C SER A 58 8.51 -3.43 18.34
N GLU A 59 7.81 -2.34 18.57
CA GLU A 59 8.13 -1.36 19.61
C GLU A 59 8.11 -2.01 21.01
N LEU A 60 7.12 -2.85 21.31
CA LEU A 60 7.10 -3.60 22.57
C LEU A 60 8.34 -4.48 22.74
N ALA A 61 8.83 -5.12 21.68
CA ALA A 61 10.04 -5.93 21.72
C ALA A 61 11.29 -5.06 21.98
N LEU A 62 11.33 -3.86 21.40
CA LEU A 62 12.45 -2.92 21.51
C LEU A 62 12.49 -2.16 22.84
N ASP A 63 11.41 -2.13 23.60
CA ASP A 63 11.29 -1.52 24.93
C ASP A 63 12.01 -2.33 26.05
N GLY A 64 12.89 -3.24 25.68
CA GLY A 64 13.69 -4.02 26.61
C GLY A 64 13.01 -5.27 27.19
N ARG A 65 11.84 -5.65 26.64
CA ARG A 65 11.08 -6.85 27.06
C ARG A 65 11.66 -8.12 26.45
N ALA A 66 12.17 -8.02 25.22
CA ALA A 66 12.61 -9.14 24.41
C ALA A 66 14.09 -9.46 24.53
N GLY A 67 14.44 -10.72 24.25
CA GLY A 67 15.82 -11.14 24.02
C GLY A 67 16.43 -10.51 22.77
N ALA A 68 17.77 -10.51 22.67
CA ALA A 68 18.49 -9.81 21.60
C ALA A 68 18.11 -10.27 20.18
N ALA A 69 17.83 -11.56 19.99
CA ALA A 69 17.45 -12.09 18.68
C ALA A 69 16.08 -11.54 18.23
N ILE A 70 15.13 -11.43 19.15
CA ILE A 70 13.79 -10.87 18.87
C ILE A 70 13.88 -9.36 18.63
N GLN A 71 14.69 -8.64 19.39
CA GLN A 71 14.92 -7.22 19.16
C GLN A 71 15.52 -6.95 17.77
N GLU A 72 16.43 -7.79 17.30
CA GLU A 72 17.01 -7.64 15.96
C GLU A 72 15.98 -7.88 14.87
N LEU A 73 15.15 -8.91 15.00
CA LEU A 73 14.06 -9.18 14.07
C LEU A 73 13.01 -8.06 14.08
N ALA A 74 12.62 -7.59 15.26
CA ALA A 74 11.68 -6.47 15.42
C ALA A 74 12.17 -5.18 14.72
N ARG A 75 13.48 -4.84 14.81
CA ARG A 75 14.02 -3.70 14.06
C ARG A 75 13.91 -3.88 12.55
N ARG A 76 14.14 -5.09 12.04
CA ARG A 76 14.02 -5.37 10.60
C ARG A 76 12.59 -5.31 10.12
N ILE A 77 11.65 -5.86 10.87
CA ILE A 77 10.21 -5.78 10.59
C ILE A 77 9.77 -4.31 10.56
N GLN A 78 10.09 -3.53 11.57
CA GLN A 78 9.75 -2.11 11.61
C GLN A 78 10.36 -1.35 10.41
N ALA A 79 11.65 -1.57 10.12
CA ALA A 79 12.33 -0.91 9.01
C ALA A 79 11.77 -1.29 7.62
N ALA A 80 11.16 -2.47 7.48
CA ALA A 80 10.48 -2.89 6.27
C ALA A 80 9.07 -2.30 6.17
N GLN A 81 8.30 -2.34 7.26
CA GLN A 81 6.87 -2.01 7.22
C GLN A 81 6.59 -0.50 7.29
N ASP A 82 7.40 0.31 7.97
CA ASP A 82 7.24 1.77 8.01
C ASP A 82 7.19 2.41 6.60
N PRO A 83 8.13 2.13 5.67
CA PRO A 83 8.07 2.68 4.31
C PRO A 83 6.90 2.13 3.49
N GLU A 84 6.44 0.89 3.74
CA GLU A 84 5.28 0.31 3.06
C GLU A 84 3.99 1.02 3.46
N ILE A 85 3.80 1.35 4.74
CA ILE A 85 2.70 2.20 5.22
C ILE A 85 2.69 3.55 4.49
N VAL A 86 3.86 4.19 4.37
CA VAL A 86 3.98 5.49 3.68
C VAL A 86 3.63 5.36 2.20
N ALA A 87 4.06 4.29 1.52
CA ALA A 87 3.74 4.04 0.13
C ALA A 87 2.23 3.83 -0.08
N MET A 88 1.59 3.00 0.74
CA MET A 88 0.16 2.73 0.68
C MET A 88 -0.68 3.99 0.95
N ARG A 89 -0.30 4.82 1.91
CA ARG A 89 -0.92 6.15 2.13
C ARG A 89 -0.76 7.06 0.92
N GLY A 90 0.38 7.01 0.24
CA GLY A 90 0.62 7.72 -1.01
C GLY A 90 -0.33 7.26 -2.12
N ILE A 91 -0.63 5.97 -2.21
CA ILE A 91 -1.58 5.39 -3.15
C ILE A 91 -3.00 5.93 -2.87
N LEU A 92 -3.49 5.81 -1.63
CA LEU A 92 -4.81 6.34 -1.24
C LEU A 92 -4.94 7.84 -1.55
N SER A 93 -3.91 8.63 -1.26
CA SER A 93 -3.88 10.06 -1.54
C SER A 93 -4.00 10.35 -3.05
N ARG A 94 -3.33 9.58 -3.92
CA ARG A 94 -3.45 9.74 -5.37
C ARG A 94 -4.83 9.34 -5.89
N TRP A 95 -5.48 8.39 -5.27
CA TRP A 95 -6.85 7.99 -5.60
C TRP A 95 -7.91 8.95 -5.03
N GLY A 96 -7.51 9.88 -4.14
CA GLY A 96 -8.44 10.78 -3.44
C GLY A 96 -9.32 10.04 -2.43
N ILE A 97 -8.82 8.92 -1.90
CA ILE A 97 -9.47 8.10 -0.88
C ILE A 97 -8.85 8.45 0.47
N GLU A 98 -9.67 8.74 1.47
CA GLU A 98 -9.21 8.94 2.84
C GLU A 98 -8.90 7.58 3.48
N GLU A 99 -7.86 7.54 4.33
CA GLU A 99 -7.57 6.36 5.16
C GLU A 99 -8.76 6.08 6.07
N ASP A 100 -9.21 4.84 6.12
CA ASP A 100 -10.30 4.46 7.01
C ASP A 100 -9.78 4.30 8.44
N GLU A 101 -9.94 5.35 9.24
CA GLU A 101 -9.56 5.34 10.67
C GLU A 101 -10.30 4.25 11.47
N HIS A 102 -11.42 3.73 10.95
CA HIS A 102 -12.17 2.65 11.57
C HIS A 102 -11.70 1.25 11.14
N ALA A 103 -10.84 1.16 10.14
CA ALA A 103 -10.25 -0.12 9.72
C ALA A 103 -9.46 -0.82 10.84
N MET A 104 -8.98 -0.07 11.84
CA MET A 104 -8.39 -0.63 13.09
C MET A 104 -9.45 -1.27 14.01
N HIS A 105 -10.73 -0.94 13.85
CA HIS A 105 -11.82 -1.44 14.70
C HIS A 105 -12.57 -2.60 14.05
N HIS A 106 -11.85 -3.49 13.37
CA HIS A 106 -12.44 -4.73 12.91
C HIS A 106 -13.11 -5.47 14.07
N SER A 107 -14.22 -6.13 13.77
CA SER A 107 -14.78 -7.02 14.76
C SER A 107 -13.71 -8.03 15.22
N PRO A 108 -13.77 -8.55 16.46
CA PRO A 108 -12.80 -9.55 16.91
C PRO A 108 -12.67 -10.75 15.97
N ASP A 109 -13.74 -11.07 15.23
CA ASP A 109 -13.74 -12.16 14.25
C ASP A 109 -12.99 -11.78 12.96
N ASP A 110 -13.08 -10.53 12.51
CA ASP A 110 -12.36 -10.05 11.32
C ASP A 110 -10.88 -9.84 11.62
N ALA A 111 -10.54 -9.26 12.77
CA ALA A 111 -9.16 -9.16 13.24
C ALA A 111 -8.50 -10.55 13.31
N LYS A 112 -9.22 -11.55 13.81
CA LYS A 112 -8.72 -12.91 13.86
C LYS A 112 -8.49 -13.55 12.49
N LYS A 113 -9.36 -13.29 11.52
CA LYS A 113 -9.17 -13.76 10.12
C LYS A 113 -7.91 -13.18 9.49
N MET A 114 -7.60 -11.93 9.79
CA MET A 114 -6.41 -11.25 9.31
C MET A 114 -5.16 -11.52 10.17
N GLY A 115 -5.22 -12.43 11.13
CA GLY A 115 -4.10 -12.74 12.03
C GLY A 115 -3.74 -11.64 13.03
N MET A 116 -4.53 -10.55 13.09
CA MET A 116 -4.30 -9.44 14.01
C MET A 116 -4.61 -9.80 15.48
N LEU A 117 -3.90 -9.15 16.38
CA LEU A 117 -4.17 -9.24 17.81
C LEU A 117 -5.31 -8.28 18.18
N THR A 118 -6.17 -8.73 19.08
CA THR A 118 -7.13 -7.85 19.74
C THR A 118 -6.42 -6.90 20.72
N GLU A 119 -7.08 -5.80 21.10
CA GLU A 119 -6.57 -4.87 22.13
C GLU A 119 -6.23 -5.60 23.46
N ALA A 120 -7.03 -6.58 23.83
CA ALA A 120 -6.77 -7.39 25.02
C ALA A 120 -5.48 -8.22 24.88
N GLN A 121 -5.25 -8.82 23.71
CA GLN A 121 -4.03 -9.60 23.44
C GLN A 121 -2.78 -8.70 23.34
N MET A 122 -2.90 -7.50 22.76
CA MET A 122 -1.83 -6.50 22.76
C MET A 122 -1.50 -6.05 24.19
N SER A 123 -2.51 -5.79 25.01
CA SER A 123 -2.34 -5.45 26.42
C SER A 123 -1.69 -6.57 27.22
N GLU A 124 -2.07 -7.83 26.97
CA GLU A 124 -1.46 -9.01 27.58
C GLU A 124 0.03 -9.12 27.19
N LEU A 125 0.35 -8.98 25.90
CA LEU A 125 1.71 -9.00 25.41
C LEU A 125 2.56 -7.89 26.05
N ALA A 126 2.02 -6.71 26.21
CA ALA A 126 2.68 -5.57 26.83
C ALA A 126 3.00 -5.77 28.33
N MET A 127 2.36 -6.70 29.00
CA MET A 127 2.64 -7.04 30.42
C MET A 127 3.72 -8.13 30.59
N MET A 128 4.08 -8.83 29.49
CA MET A 128 5.07 -9.90 29.52
C MET A 128 6.50 -9.35 29.38
N SER A 129 7.51 -10.18 29.72
CA SER A 129 8.93 -9.90 29.50
C SER A 129 9.76 -11.18 29.46
N GLY A 130 10.99 -11.10 28.93
CA GLY A 130 11.90 -12.24 28.85
C GLY A 130 11.38 -13.35 27.97
N ALA A 131 11.67 -14.60 28.32
CA ALA A 131 11.35 -15.77 27.51
C ALA A 131 9.83 -15.97 27.25
N GLU A 132 8.98 -15.54 28.19
CA GLU A 132 7.53 -15.59 28.00
C GLU A 132 7.07 -14.59 26.95
N PHE A 133 7.60 -13.36 26.99
CA PHE A 133 7.39 -12.36 25.95
C PHE A 133 7.88 -12.88 24.60
N ASP A 134 9.12 -13.38 24.53
CA ASP A 134 9.73 -13.85 23.28
C ASP A 134 8.86 -14.92 22.62
N GLN A 135 8.44 -15.92 23.37
CA GLN A 135 7.60 -16.99 22.84
C GLN A 135 6.24 -16.48 22.37
N ARG A 136 5.58 -15.62 23.15
CA ARG A 136 4.27 -15.07 22.79
C ARG A 136 4.37 -14.14 21.58
N TRP A 137 5.39 -13.27 21.54
CA TRP A 137 5.64 -12.36 20.43
C TRP A 137 5.89 -13.12 19.12
N ILE A 138 6.74 -14.16 19.13
CA ILE A 138 7.00 -15.00 17.94
C ILE A 138 5.70 -15.61 17.43
N GLN A 139 4.91 -16.25 18.31
CA GLN A 139 3.65 -16.89 17.93
C GLN A 139 2.66 -15.89 17.33
N SER A 140 2.56 -14.73 17.96
CA SER A 140 1.69 -13.65 17.49
C SER A 140 2.14 -13.10 16.15
N MET A 141 3.45 -12.85 15.96
CA MET A 141 3.98 -12.33 14.72
C MET A 141 3.87 -13.33 13.56
N ILE A 142 3.98 -14.64 13.82
CA ILE A 142 3.71 -15.67 12.81
C ILE A 142 2.27 -15.58 12.31
N MET A 143 1.28 -15.55 13.21
CA MET A 143 -0.14 -15.46 12.84
C MET A 143 -0.43 -14.18 12.09
N HIS A 144 0.16 -13.07 12.53
CA HIS A 144 0.02 -11.76 11.92
C HIS A 144 0.57 -11.77 10.48
N HIS A 145 1.76 -12.28 10.28
CA HIS A 145 2.38 -12.39 8.95
C HIS A 145 1.62 -13.36 8.01
N GLU A 146 1.10 -14.47 8.56
CA GLU A 146 0.24 -15.37 7.78
C GLU A 146 -1.01 -14.64 7.25
N GLY A 147 -1.63 -13.79 8.07
CA GLY A 147 -2.75 -12.96 7.64
C GLY A 147 -2.38 -11.96 6.54
N ALA A 148 -1.23 -11.29 6.66
CA ALA A 148 -0.75 -10.38 5.60
C ALA A 148 -0.47 -11.12 4.28
N VAL A 149 0.05 -12.35 4.35
CA VAL A 149 0.27 -13.19 3.15
C VAL A 149 -1.06 -13.52 2.48
N GLU A 150 -2.10 -13.89 3.24
CA GLU A 150 -3.45 -14.13 2.70
C GLU A 150 -4.04 -12.88 2.04
N MET A 151 -3.91 -11.71 2.68
CA MET A 151 -4.36 -10.43 2.10
C MET A 151 -3.61 -10.10 0.81
N ALA A 152 -2.29 -10.30 0.79
CA ALA A 152 -1.47 -10.07 -0.40
C ALA A 152 -1.82 -11.04 -1.54
N GLU A 153 -2.11 -12.30 -1.24
CA GLU A 153 -2.58 -13.28 -2.23
C GLU A 153 -3.92 -12.89 -2.84
N ALA A 154 -4.88 -12.42 -2.03
CA ALA A 154 -6.15 -11.94 -2.52
C ALA A 154 -5.99 -10.72 -3.46
N ALA A 155 -5.12 -9.76 -3.10
CA ALA A 155 -4.80 -8.62 -3.97
C ALA A 155 -4.16 -9.06 -5.30
N LEU A 156 -3.28 -10.06 -5.28
CA LEU A 156 -2.64 -10.60 -6.49
C LEU A 156 -3.62 -11.37 -7.40
N GLU A 157 -4.74 -11.86 -6.86
CA GLU A 157 -5.78 -12.55 -7.64
C GLU A 157 -6.81 -11.59 -8.25
N GLY A 158 -7.17 -10.52 -7.53
CA GLY A 158 -8.27 -9.61 -7.90
C GLY A 158 -7.84 -8.22 -8.34
N GLY A 159 -6.74 -7.68 -7.79
CA GLY A 159 -6.28 -6.32 -8.05
C GLY A 159 -5.74 -6.10 -9.47
N VAL A 160 -5.69 -4.85 -9.89
CA VAL A 160 -5.28 -4.43 -11.25
C VAL A 160 -4.25 -3.30 -11.25
N ASP A 161 -4.07 -2.57 -10.15
CA ASP A 161 -3.08 -1.49 -10.07
C ASP A 161 -1.67 -2.08 -9.95
N GLU A 162 -0.79 -1.73 -10.90
CA GLU A 162 0.57 -2.29 -10.97
C GLU A 162 1.41 -1.99 -9.72
N GLU A 163 1.22 -0.84 -9.08
CA GLU A 163 1.96 -0.47 -7.86
C GLU A 163 1.44 -1.26 -6.66
N VAL A 164 0.13 -1.47 -6.54
CA VAL A 164 -0.47 -2.33 -5.51
C VAL A 164 0.00 -3.76 -5.66
N LEU A 165 -0.04 -4.31 -6.88
CA LEU A 165 0.42 -5.67 -7.16
C LEU A 165 1.92 -5.86 -6.86
N ALA A 166 2.75 -4.83 -7.11
CA ALA A 166 4.16 -4.86 -6.74
C ALA A 166 4.35 -4.89 -5.22
N ILE A 167 3.66 -4.03 -4.48
CA ILE A 167 3.70 -4.00 -3.00
C ILE A 167 3.20 -5.34 -2.43
N ALA A 168 2.09 -5.89 -2.92
CA ALA A 168 1.56 -7.18 -2.47
C ALA A 168 2.55 -8.32 -2.72
N THR A 169 3.25 -8.30 -3.87
CA THR A 169 4.30 -9.29 -4.19
C THR A 169 5.47 -9.21 -3.21
N ASP A 170 5.94 -8.01 -2.91
CA ASP A 170 7.07 -7.78 -2.00
C ASP A 170 6.69 -8.17 -0.56
N ILE A 171 5.53 -7.73 -0.06
CA ILE A 171 5.00 -8.11 1.26
C ILE A 171 4.93 -9.63 1.40
N LYS A 172 4.31 -10.33 0.43
CA LYS A 172 4.22 -11.79 0.44
C LYS A 172 5.58 -12.45 0.53
N SER A 173 6.53 -12.00 -0.28
CA SER A 173 7.87 -12.59 -0.34
C SER A 173 8.65 -12.39 0.97
N VAL A 174 8.66 -11.17 1.49
CA VAL A 174 9.38 -10.80 2.72
C VAL A 174 8.77 -11.51 3.92
N GLN A 175 7.46 -11.46 4.07
CA GLN A 175 6.80 -12.03 5.26
C GLN A 175 6.84 -13.56 5.29
N LEU A 176 6.84 -14.24 4.13
CA LEU A 176 7.10 -15.69 4.10
C LEU A 176 8.52 -16.04 4.59
N ALA A 177 9.52 -15.23 4.27
CA ALA A 177 10.88 -15.44 4.78
C ALA A 177 10.96 -15.16 6.29
N GLU A 178 10.29 -14.13 6.79
CA GLU A 178 10.22 -13.81 8.21
C GLU A 178 9.47 -14.88 9.02
N ILE A 179 8.37 -15.44 8.49
CA ILE A 179 7.68 -16.59 9.08
C ILE A 179 8.64 -17.79 9.25
N ALA A 180 9.46 -18.07 8.24
CA ALA A 180 10.42 -19.17 8.31
C ALA A 180 11.48 -18.93 9.41
N GLU A 181 11.97 -17.71 9.56
CA GLU A 181 12.91 -17.31 10.61
C GLU A 181 12.26 -17.38 12.00
N LEU A 182 11.04 -16.84 12.16
CA LEU A 182 10.27 -16.89 13.40
C LEU A 182 10.05 -18.32 13.86
N ARG A 183 9.66 -19.23 12.94
CA ARG A 183 9.50 -20.64 13.23
C ARG A 183 10.80 -21.33 13.65
N ALA A 184 11.92 -20.94 13.05
CA ALA A 184 13.22 -21.44 13.45
C ALA A 184 13.59 -21.02 14.87
N LEU A 185 13.31 -19.75 15.26
CA LEU A 185 13.52 -19.26 16.63
C LEU A 185 12.62 -19.93 17.66
N LEU A 186 11.41 -20.34 17.28
CA LEU A 186 10.49 -21.03 18.17
C LEU A 186 10.92 -22.49 18.49
N ASN A 187 11.68 -23.11 17.57
CA ASN A 187 12.08 -24.51 17.68
C ASN A 187 13.53 -24.72 18.16
N GLY A 188 14.29 -23.66 18.34
CA GLY A 188 15.70 -23.66 18.78
C GLY A 188 15.84 -23.31 20.23
#